data_e5f922036cc8e9ff36480a291ba036b6
#
_entry.id   e5f922036cc8e9ff36480a291ba036b6
#
_cell.length_a   1.000
_cell.length_b   1.000
_cell.length_c   1.000
_cell.angle_alpha   90.00
_cell.angle_beta   90.00
_cell.angle_gamma   90.00
#
_symmetry.space_group_name_H-M   'P 1'
#
loop_
_entity.id
_entity.type
_entity.pdbx_description
1 polymer ?
#
loop_
_entity_poly.entity_id
_entity_poly.type
_entity_poly.pdbx_seq_one_letter_code
_entity_poly.pdbx_strand_id
1 'polypeptide(L)'
;VFAPQLVLIDLVSGDAKIIDTEFDRANVESALHASLARLIEDLEVSAALRHAKRAFADTLQFPFDGMRGGQEEIVSAVARGIWQRDSLLISAPTGIGKTIAVLYPAVKQSLKLGKKLFYLTSKTLQQDAAIEALRRLNDGSFRVLRIRAKSKMCAHTEMICHEDFCPFAAQYTAKMEKSAEATQQGQERI
;
A
#
# COMPACT_ATOMS: atom_id res chain seq x y z
N VAL A 1 -4.54 19.39 -40.53
CA VAL A 1 -4.99 20.30 -39.46
C VAL A 1 -5.78 19.45 -38.49
N PHE A 2 -5.37 19.36 -37.23
CA PHE A 2 -6.10 18.70 -36.16
C PHE A 2 -7.13 19.69 -35.61
N ALA A 3 -8.40 19.31 -35.59
CA ALA A 3 -9.48 20.03 -34.92
C ALA A 3 -10.03 19.14 -33.80
N PRO A 4 -9.53 19.30 -32.54
CA PRO A 4 -10.02 18.48 -31.45
C PRO A 4 -11.43 18.88 -31.06
N GLN A 5 -12.27 17.87 -30.81
CA GLN A 5 -13.64 18.04 -30.36
C GLN A 5 -13.85 17.28 -29.03
N LEU A 6 -14.57 17.88 -28.11
CA LEU A 6 -15.05 17.22 -26.91
C LEU A 6 -16.47 16.71 -27.17
N VAL A 7 -16.67 15.41 -27.05
CA VAL A 7 -17.99 14.79 -27.16
C VAL A 7 -18.47 14.41 -25.77
N LEU A 8 -19.54 15.07 -25.33
CA LEU A 8 -20.24 14.74 -24.08
C LEU A 8 -21.43 13.84 -24.42
N ILE A 9 -21.49 12.67 -23.81
CA ILE A 9 -22.58 11.70 -24.01
C ILE A 9 -23.32 11.55 -22.70
N ASP A 10 -24.65 11.81 -22.73
CA ASP A 10 -25.51 11.47 -21.60
C ASP A 10 -25.71 9.94 -21.59
N LEU A 11 -25.30 9.31 -20.48
CA LEU A 11 -25.37 7.85 -20.33
C LEU A 11 -26.79 7.31 -20.12
N VAL A 12 -27.76 8.18 -19.85
CA VAL A 12 -29.16 7.79 -19.63
C VAL A 12 -29.98 7.96 -20.91
N SER A 13 -29.88 9.12 -21.58
CA SER A 13 -30.63 9.40 -22.81
C SER A 13 -29.91 8.95 -24.07
N GLY A 14 -28.59 8.81 -24.03
CA GLY A 14 -27.75 8.55 -25.22
C GLY A 14 -27.48 9.79 -26.07
N ASP A 15 -27.96 10.97 -25.62
CA ASP A 15 -27.75 12.21 -26.39
C ASP A 15 -26.29 12.62 -26.35
N ALA A 16 -25.78 13.06 -27.50
CA ALA A 16 -24.41 13.53 -27.66
C ALA A 16 -24.36 15.01 -27.97
N LYS A 17 -23.51 15.74 -27.23
CA LYS A 17 -23.19 17.14 -27.49
C LYS A 17 -21.74 17.26 -27.90
N ILE A 18 -21.53 17.80 -29.11
CA ILE A 18 -20.18 18.07 -29.63
C ILE A 18 -19.82 19.51 -29.30
N ILE A 19 -18.65 19.72 -28.74
CA ILE A 19 -18.09 21.03 -28.43
C ILE A 19 -16.76 21.15 -29.16
N ASP A 20 -16.67 22.11 -30.06
CA ASP A 20 -15.42 22.45 -30.72
C ASP A 20 -14.50 23.11 -29.69
N THR A 21 -13.26 22.63 -29.61
CA THR A 21 -12.27 23.16 -28.71
C THR A 21 -11.16 23.86 -29.48
N GLU A 22 -10.68 24.98 -28.97
CA GLU A 22 -9.48 25.61 -29.53
C GLU A 22 -8.27 24.74 -29.18
N PHE A 23 -7.45 24.44 -30.19
CA PHE A 23 -6.22 23.65 -30.02
C PHE A 23 -5.01 24.60 -29.96
N ASP A 24 -4.53 24.83 -28.76
CA ASP A 24 -3.23 25.48 -28.56
C ASP A 24 -2.15 24.38 -28.45
N ARG A 25 -1.43 24.20 -29.56
CA ARG A 25 -0.36 23.20 -29.65
C ARG A 25 0.72 23.42 -28.59
N ALA A 26 1.12 24.67 -28.37
CA ALA A 26 2.18 24.99 -27.43
C ALA A 26 1.79 24.64 -25.98
N ASN A 27 0.55 24.94 -25.60
CA ASN A 27 0.01 24.55 -24.30
C ASN A 27 -0.05 23.03 -24.11
N VAL A 28 -0.50 22.30 -25.13
CA VAL A 28 -0.57 20.82 -25.09
C VAL A 28 0.83 20.22 -25.00
N GLU A 29 1.77 20.67 -25.81
CA GLU A 29 3.17 20.21 -25.77
C GLU A 29 3.80 20.52 -24.40
N SER A 30 3.58 21.71 -23.86
CA SER A 30 4.08 22.09 -22.52
C SER A 30 3.48 21.21 -21.42
N ALA A 31 2.17 20.98 -21.44
CA ALA A 31 1.49 20.11 -20.47
C ALA A 31 1.96 18.66 -20.58
N LEU A 32 2.18 18.16 -21.80
CA LEU A 32 2.74 16.83 -22.03
C LEU A 32 4.16 16.70 -21.50
N HIS A 33 5.03 17.67 -21.80
CA HIS A 33 6.41 17.67 -21.27
C HIS A 33 6.43 17.70 -19.75
N ALA A 34 5.59 18.54 -19.12
CA ALA A 34 5.49 18.59 -17.66
C ALA A 34 5.00 17.27 -17.06
N SER A 35 4.02 16.61 -17.72
CA SER A 35 3.51 15.32 -17.28
C SER A 35 4.55 14.21 -17.44
N LEU A 36 5.29 14.19 -18.53
CA LEU A 36 6.38 13.24 -18.77
C LEU A 36 7.53 13.44 -17.79
N ALA A 37 7.91 14.68 -17.50
CA ALA A 37 8.95 14.98 -16.52
C ALA A 37 8.58 14.45 -15.13
N ARG A 38 7.34 14.67 -14.68
CA ARG A 38 6.83 14.11 -13.41
C ARG A 38 6.85 12.58 -13.41
N LEU A 39 6.43 11.96 -14.51
CA LEU A 39 6.44 10.50 -14.63
C LEU A 39 7.86 9.93 -14.54
N ILE A 40 8.84 10.58 -15.17
CA ILE A 40 10.24 10.17 -15.10
C ILE A 40 10.74 10.28 -13.65
N GLU A 41 10.50 11.42 -12.99
CA GLU A 41 10.88 11.62 -11.59
C GLU A 41 10.25 10.56 -10.67
N ASP A 42 8.95 10.27 -10.82
CA ASP A 42 8.26 9.23 -10.06
C ASP A 42 8.85 7.83 -10.29
N LEU A 43 9.26 7.54 -11.53
CA LEU A 43 9.90 6.27 -11.87
C LEU A 43 11.30 6.14 -11.25
N GLU A 44 12.09 7.21 -11.27
CA GLU A 44 13.43 7.25 -10.66
C GLU A 44 13.35 7.09 -9.13
N VAL A 45 12.47 7.84 -8.47
CA VAL A 45 12.21 7.71 -7.02
C VAL A 45 11.75 6.28 -6.69
N SER A 46 10.82 5.74 -7.48
CA SER A 46 10.34 4.38 -7.30
C SER A 46 11.42 3.33 -7.49
N ALA A 47 12.35 3.54 -8.44
CA ALA A 47 13.50 2.66 -8.67
C ALA A 47 14.48 2.69 -7.50
N ALA A 48 14.83 3.89 -7.02
CA ALA A 48 15.70 4.07 -5.86
C ALA A 48 15.12 3.41 -4.59
N LEU A 49 13.81 3.61 -4.34
CA LEU A 49 13.12 2.97 -3.22
C LEU A 49 13.11 1.44 -3.34
N ARG A 50 12.93 0.89 -4.54
CA ARG A 50 13.00 -0.57 -4.77
C ARG A 50 14.40 -1.10 -4.48
N HIS A 51 15.44 -0.38 -4.91
CA HIS A 51 16.82 -0.76 -4.64
C HIS A 51 17.12 -0.75 -3.13
N ALA A 52 16.76 0.31 -2.42
CA ALA A 52 16.91 0.42 -0.97
C ALA A 52 16.19 -0.71 -0.22
N LYS A 53 14.95 -1.02 -0.61
CA LYS A 53 14.19 -2.13 -0.01
C LYS A 53 14.83 -3.49 -0.24
N ARG A 54 15.43 -3.74 -1.41
CA ARG A 54 16.16 -4.97 -1.69
C ARG A 54 17.41 -5.08 -0.82
N ALA A 55 18.20 -4.03 -0.74
CA ALA A 55 19.37 -3.97 0.11
C ALA A 55 19.02 -4.24 1.57
N PHE A 56 17.98 -3.61 2.10
CA PHE A 56 17.47 -3.89 3.44
C PHE A 56 17.03 -5.35 3.59
N ALA A 57 16.32 -5.92 2.61
CA ALA A 57 15.88 -7.31 2.68
C ALA A 57 17.07 -8.30 2.75
N ASP A 58 18.20 -7.97 2.17
CA ASP A 58 19.41 -8.82 2.24
C ASP A 58 20.01 -8.84 3.65
N THR A 59 19.99 -7.71 4.35
CA THR A 59 20.47 -7.58 5.73
C THR A 59 19.44 -8.00 6.78
N LEU A 60 18.17 -8.15 6.40
CA LEU A 60 17.09 -8.47 7.35
C LEU A 60 17.33 -9.84 7.99
N GLN A 61 17.44 -9.84 9.33
CA GLN A 61 17.62 -11.03 10.16
C GLN A 61 16.35 -11.36 10.95
N PHE A 62 16.29 -12.59 11.45
CA PHE A 62 15.24 -12.97 12.39
C PHE A 62 15.37 -12.15 13.67
N PRO A 63 14.28 -11.56 14.22
CA PRO A 63 14.37 -10.51 15.25
C PRO A 63 14.53 -11.04 16.67
N PHE A 64 15.02 -12.26 16.84
CA PHE A 64 15.33 -12.89 18.14
C PHE A 64 16.64 -13.64 18.03
N ASP A 65 17.30 -13.89 19.17
CA ASP A 65 18.61 -14.55 19.26
C ASP A 65 18.61 -15.99 18.69
N GLY A 66 17.44 -16.61 18.61
CA GLY A 66 17.29 -17.95 18.04
C GLY A 66 15.83 -18.26 17.65
N MET A 67 15.67 -19.21 16.77
CA MET A 67 14.36 -19.75 16.40
C MET A 67 13.97 -20.86 17.37
N ARG A 68 12.70 -20.92 17.76
CA ARG A 68 12.15 -22.04 18.55
C ARG A 68 11.96 -23.26 17.66
N GLY A 69 11.92 -24.44 18.28
CA GLY A 69 11.68 -25.68 17.54
C GLY A 69 10.44 -25.57 16.63
N GLY A 70 10.57 -25.97 15.37
CA GLY A 70 9.56 -25.87 14.34
C GLY A 70 9.40 -24.50 13.66
N GLN A 71 9.99 -23.41 14.18
CA GLN A 71 9.95 -22.11 13.49
C GLN A 71 10.81 -22.11 12.22
N GLU A 72 11.96 -22.74 12.24
CA GLU A 72 12.87 -22.81 11.10
C GLU A 72 12.22 -23.52 9.89
N GLU A 73 11.47 -24.60 10.18
CA GLU A 73 10.70 -25.31 9.18
C GLU A 73 9.62 -24.43 8.54
N ILE A 74 8.90 -23.63 9.35
CA ILE A 74 7.88 -22.67 8.86
C ILE A 74 8.55 -21.60 8.01
N VAL A 75 9.64 -21.00 8.47
CA VAL A 75 10.39 -19.96 7.76
C VAL A 75 10.84 -20.48 6.39
N SER A 76 11.43 -21.67 6.36
CA SER A 76 11.92 -22.30 5.12
C SER A 76 10.77 -22.65 4.17
N ALA A 77 9.66 -23.20 4.70
CA ALA A 77 8.50 -23.52 3.90
C ALA A 77 7.85 -22.29 3.27
N VAL A 78 7.68 -21.21 4.06
CA VAL A 78 7.11 -19.95 3.55
C VAL A 78 8.01 -19.30 2.50
N ALA A 79 9.32 -19.25 2.73
CA ALA A 79 10.26 -18.71 1.77
C ALA A 79 10.21 -19.46 0.44
N ARG A 80 10.20 -20.78 0.49
CA ARG A 80 10.10 -21.65 -0.68
C ARG A 80 8.76 -21.50 -1.40
N GLY A 81 7.63 -21.53 -0.66
CA GLY A 81 6.28 -21.39 -1.21
C GLY A 81 6.12 -20.06 -1.97
N ILE A 82 6.64 -18.95 -1.42
CA ILE A 82 6.60 -17.66 -2.11
C ILE A 82 7.43 -17.68 -3.39
N TRP A 83 8.61 -18.29 -3.34
CA TRP A 83 9.48 -18.40 -4.52
C TRP A 83 8.85 -19.25 -5.61
N GLN A 84 8.25 -20.39 -5.25
CA GLN A 84 7.57 -21.32 -6.16
C GLN A 84 6.18 -20.82 -6.59
N ARG A 85 5.65 -19.78 -5.95
CA ARG A 85 4.27 -19.26 -6.13
C ARG A 85 3.21 -20.28 -5.76
N ASP A 86 3.49 -21.09 -4.75
CA ASP A 86 2.60 -22.14 -4.27
C ASP A 86 1.67 -21.63 -3.17
N SER A 87 0.53 -22.29 -3.05
CA SER A 87 -0.33 -22.16 -1.88
C SER A 87 0.17 -23.05 -0.76
N LEU A 88 0.33 -22.50 0.44
CA LEU A 88 0.88 -23.18 1.59
C LEU A 88 -0.13 -23.23 2.74
N LEU A 89 -0.42 -24.41 3.25
CA LEU A 89 -1.21 -24.62 4.47
C LEU A 89 -0.27 -25.03 5.59
N ILE A 90 -0.23 -24.27 6.69
CA ILE A 90 0.64 -24.52 7.83
C ILE A 90 -0.21 -24.84 9.06
N SER A 91 -0.02 -26.03 9.62
CA SER A 91 -0.56 -26.42 10.92
C SER A 91 0.59 -26.49 11.94
N ALA A 92 0.48 -25.74 13.02
CA ALA A 92 1.51 -25.71 14.05
C ALA A 92 0.89 -25.41 15.43
N PRO A 93 1.47 -25.92 16.54
CA PRO A 93 0.98 -25.72 17.90
C PRO A 93 0.86 -24.23 18.28
N THR A 94 0.00 -23.94 19.26
CA THR A 94 -0.06 -22.60 19.87
C THR A 94 1.23 -22.30 20.63
N GLY A 95 1.62 -21.03 20.68
CA GLY A 95 2.82 -20.60 21.42
C GLY A 95 4.14 -20.72 20.67
N ILE A 96 4.23 -21.43 19.56
CA ILE A 96 5.46 -21.58 18.76
C ILE A 96 5.93 -20.25 18.12
N GLY A 97 5.11 -19.21 18.11
CA GLY A 97 5.46 -17.95 17.44
C GLY A 97 5.20 -17.93 15.95
N LYS A 98 4.10 -18.55 15.49
CA LYS A 98 3.71 -18.64 14.06
C LYS A 98 3.74 -17.29 13.34
N THR A 99 3.25 -16.24 13.97
CA THR A 99 3.13 -14.91 13.35
C THR A 99 4.48 -14.42 12.84
N ILE A 100 5.50 -14.44 13.67
CA ILE A 100 6.83 -13.98 13.25
C ILE A 100 7.52 -14.97 12.30
N ALA A 101 7.31 -16.28 12.49
CA ALA A 101 7.87 -17.31 11.61
C ALA A 101 7.32 -17.24 10.17
N VAL A 102 6.08 -16.75 10.01
CA VAL A 102 5.47 -16.49 8.70
C VAL A 102 5.84 -15.10 8.18
N LEU A 103 5.73 -14.05 9.00
CA LEU A 103 5.95 -12.67 8.56
C LEU A 103 7.39 -12.37 8.20
N TYR A 104 8.36 -12.91 8.91
CA TYR A 104 9.78 -12.69 8.63
C TYR A 104 10.17 -13.07 7.18
N PRO A 105 9.99 -14.33 6.74
CA PRO A 105 10.31 -14.70 5.35
C PRO A 105 9.39 -14.02 4.33
N ALA A 106 8.11 -13.79 4.66
CA ALA A 106 7.18 -13.12 3.77
C ALA A 106 7.57 -11.66 3.50
N VAL A 107 7.95 -10.91 4.54
CA VAL A 107 8.46 -9.54 4.40
C VAL A 107 9.75 -9.54 3.59
N LYS A 108 10.72 -10.38 3.95
CA LYS A 108 12.01 -10.50 3.27
C LYS A 108 11.84 -10.76 1.78
N GLN A 109 10.99 -11.71 1.41
CA GLN A 109 10.73 -12.05 0.01
C GLN A 109 9.92 -10.96 -0.71
N SER A 110 8.92 -10.36 -0.07
CA SER A 110 8.13 -9.29 -0.69
C SER A 110 8.99 -8.07 -1.03
N LEU A 111 9.91 -7.68 -0.15
CA LEU A 111 10.87 -6.61 -0.38
C LEU A 111 11.84 -6.92 -1.52
N LYS A 112 12.38 -8.15 -1.56
CA LYS A 112 13.26 -8.62 -2.65
C LYS A 112 12.57 -8.61 -4.01
N LEU A 113 11.32 -9.07 -4.04
CA LEU A 113 10.53 -9.18 -5.26
C LEU A 113 9.83 -7.86 -5.65
N GLY A 114 9.87 -6.83 -4.80
CA GLY A 114 9.14 -5.58 -5.00
C GLY A 114 7.63 -5.77 -5.00
N LYS A 115 7.13 -6.72 -4.20
CA LYS A 115 5.70 -7.05 -4.11
C LYS A 115 5.08 -6.49 -2.84
N LYS A 116 3.76 -6.28 -2.86
CA LYS A 116 2.96 -5.94 -1.67
C LYS A 116 2.63 -7.22 -0.91
N LEU A 117 2.71 -7.15 0.42
CA LEU A 117 2.31 -8.21 1.32
C LEU A 117 0.98 -7.84 2.00
N PHE A 118 0.01 -8.75 1.95
CA PHE A 118 -1.25 -8.61 2.67
C PHE A 118 -1.32 -9.67 3.77
N TYR A 119 -1.48 -9.23 5.01
CA TYR A 119 -1.72 -10.11 6.16
C TYR A 119 -3.17 -9.97 6.60
N LEU A 120 -3.96 -11.02 6.40
CA LEU A 120 -5.38 -11.04 6.70
C LEU A 120 -5.66 -11.84 7.97
N THR A 121 -6.51 -11.31 8.82
CA THR A 121 -6.93 -11.98 10.07
C THR A 121 -8.33 -11.54 10.48
N SER A 122 -9.08 -12.45 11.07
CA SER A 122 -10.43 -12.18 11.58
C SER A 122 -10.46 -11.56 12.99
N LYS A 123 -9.34 -11.64 13.73
CA LYS A 123 -9.27 -11.21 15.14
C LYS A 123 -8.35 -10.01 15.32
N THR A 124 -8.80 -9.01 16.08
CA THR A 124 -8.02 -7.79 16.38
C THR A 124 -6.71 -8.12 17.10
N LEU A 125 -6.71 -9.05 18.06
CA LEU A 125 -5.50 -9.46 18.77
C LEU A 125 -4.44 -10.06 17.83
N GLN A 126 -4.85 -10.78 16.80
CA GLN A 126 -3.91 -11.29 15.79
C GLN A 126 -3.34 -10.17 14.92
N GLN A 127 -4.11 -9.13 14.67
CA GLN A 127 -3.63 -7.91 14.01
C GLN A 127 -2.56 -7.22 14.87
N ASP A 128 -2.81 -7.08 16.18
CA ASP A 128 -1.86 -6.46 17.11
C ASP A 128 -0.55 -7.25 17.17
N ALA A 129 -0.63 -8.58 17.24
CA ALA A 129 0.54 -9.46 17.21
C ALA A 129 1.34 -9.32 15.89
N ALA A 130 0.65 -9.17 14.76
CA ALA A 130 1.31 -8.96 13.47
C ALA A 130 2.00 -7.60 13.40
N ILE A 131 1.36 -6.53 13.88
CA ILE A 131 1.97 -5.19 13.94
C ILE A 131 3.20 -5.19 14.84
N GLU A 132 3.14 -5.83 15.99
CA GLU A 132 4.29 -5.94 16.90
C GLU A 132 5.45 -6.72 16.23
N ALA A 133 5.15 -7.81 15.55
CA ALA A 133 6.15 -8.56 14.80
C ALA A 133 6.78 -7.70 13.68
N LEU A 134 5.97 -6.93 12.95
CA LEU A 134 6.45 -6.05 11.90
C LEU A 134 7.29 -4.88 12.43
N ARG A 135 6.97 -4.33 13.60
CA ARG A 135 7.80 -3.30 14.26
C ARG A 135 9.19 -3.81 14.58
N ARG A 136 9.32 -5.08 14.99
CA ARG A 136 10.62 -5.71 15.26
C ARG A 136 11.45 -5.96 14.01
N LEU A 137 10.80 -6.12 12.86
CA LEU A 137 11.44 -6.34 11.57
C LEU A 137 11.76 -5.05 10.83
N ASN A 138 11.17 -3.92 11.22
CA ASN A 138 11.22 -2.66 10.47
C ASN A 138 12.05 -1.62 11.19
N ASP A 139 13.11 -1.18 10.55
CA ASP A 139 13.94 -0.04 10.96
C ASP A 139 13.51 1.29 10.29
N GLY A 140 12.35 1.31 9.63
CA GLY A 140 11.86 2.42 8.82
C GLY A 140 11.99 2.19 7.31
N SER A 141 12.55 1.05 6.89
CA SER A 141 12.81 0.75 5.46
C SER A 141 11.57 0.38 4.67
N PHE A 142 10.46 0.04 5.30
CA PHE A 142 9.19 -0.25 4.63
C PHE A 142 7.98 0.28 5.39
N ARG A 143 6.90 0.53 4.67
CA ARG A 143 5.66 1.04 5.25
C ARG A 143 4.72 -0.10 5.61
N VAL A 144 4.03 0.06 6.73
CA VAL A 144 2.99 -0.86 7.21
C VAL A 144 1.68 -0.08 7.31
N LEU A 145 0.65 -0.53 6.60
CA LEU A 145 -0.68 0.04 6.70
C LEU A 145 -1.59 -0.94 7.46
N ARG A 146 -2.17 -0.46 8.55
CA ARG A 146 -3.16 -1.20 9.32
C ARG A 146 -4.56 -0.75 8.94
N ILE A 147 -5.32 -1.64 8.30
CA ILE A 147 -6.71 -1.38 7.93
C ILE A 147 -7.63 -1.95 8.99
N ARG A 148 -8.52 -1.11 9.52
CA ARG A 148 -9.55 -1.48 10.50
C ARG A 148 -10.93 -1.07 9.98
N ALA A 149 -11.97 -1.73 10.49
CA ALA A 149 -13.34 -1.30 10.23
C ALA A 149 -13.58 0.13 10.73
N LYS A 150 -14.32 0.93 9.97
CA LYS A 150 -14.63 2.33 10.27
C LYS A 150 -15.20 2.51 11.69
N SER A 151 -16.08 1.60 12.11
CA SER A 151 -16.65 1.58 13.47
C SER A 151 -15.60 1.45 14.59
N LYS A 152 -14.46 0.83 14.32
CA LYS A 152 -13.36 0.68 15.29
C LYS A 152 -12.35 1.82 15.26
N MET A 153 -12.45 2.70 14.26
CA MET A 153 -11.55 3.85 14.08
C MET A 153 -12.25 5.18 14.35
N CYS A 154 -13.58 5.18 14.39
CA CYS A 154 -14.36 6.39 14.63
C CYS A 154 -14.10 6.92 16.06
N ALA A 155 -13.82 8.23 16.16
CA ALA A 155 -13.64 8.91 17.42
C ALA A 155 -14.99 9.25 18.12
N HIS A 156 -16.11 9.09 17.42
CA HIS A 156 -17.44 9.32 17.96
C HIS A 156 -18.05 8.03 18.48
N THR A 157 -18.85 8.13 19.51
CA THR A 157 -19.64 7.01 20.08
C THR A 157 -20.68 6.50 19.11
N GLU A 158 -21.27 7.40 18.32
CA GLU A 158 -22.22 7.07 17.26
C GLU A 158 -21.59 7.37 15.90
N MET A 159 -21.69 6.41 14.99
CA MET A 159 -21.05 6.49 13.67
C MET A 159 -22.01 7.16 12.66
N ILE A 160 -22.20 8.47 12.80
CA ILE A 160 -22.97 9.29 11.86
C ILE A 160 -21.98 9.95 10.90
N CYS A 161 -21.88 9.40 9.68
CA CYS A 161 -20.88 9.82 8.69
C CYS A 161 -21.51 10.77 7.66
N HIS A 162 -22.10 11.84 8.13
CA HIS A 162 -22.64 12.92 7.31
C HIS A 162 -21.77 14.18 7.49
N GLU A 163 -21.57 14.92 6.42
CA GLU A 163 -20.65 16.07 6.42
C GLU A 163 -21.08 17.21 7.35
N ASP A 164 -22.38 17.36 7.58
CA ASP A 164 -22.92 18.37 8.50
C ASP A 164 -22.75 18.02 9.98
N PHE A 165 -22.56 16.73 10.29
CA PHE A 165 -22.50 16.24 11.68
C PHE A 165 -21.13 15.75 12.09
N CYS A 166 -20.29 15.35 11.15
CA CYS A 166 -19.00 14.78 11.43
C CYS A 166 -17.88 15.59 10.79
N PRO A 167 -17.00 16.23 11.57
CA PRO A 167 -15.89 17.01 11.02
C PRO A 167 -14.88 16.15 10.24
N PHE A 168 -14.85 14.83 10.48
CA PHE A 168 -14.01 13.91 9.70
C PHE A 168 -14.65 13.56 8.35
N ALA A 169 -15.98 13.58 8.24
CA ALA A 169 -16.69 13.35 6.99
C ALA A 169 -16.74 14.63 6.13
N ALA A 170 -16.78 15.80 6.77
CA ALA A 170 -16.77 17.08 6.06
C ALA A 170 -15.54 17.20 5.16
N GLN A 171 -15.76 17.54 3.89
CA GLN A 171 -14.73 17.70 2.87
C GLN A 171 -13.79 16.48 2.73
N TYR A 172 -14.34 15.26 2.88
CA TYR A 172 -13.57 14.03 2.89
C TYR A 172 -12.67 13.88 1.65
N THR A 173 -13.19 14.17 0.46
CA THR A 173 -12.43 14.05 -0.80
C THR A 173 -11.21 14.97 -0.81
N ALA A 174 -11.39 16.26 -0.45
CA ALA A 174 -10.28 17.21 -0.39
C ALA A 174 -9.23 16.84 0.68
N LYS A 175 -9.67 16.26 1.81
CA LYS A 175 -8.75 15.74 2.83
C LYS A 175 -7.97 14.53 2.35
N MET A 176 -8.60 13.66 1.57
CA MET A 176 -7.94 12.48 0.99
C MET A 176 -6.90 12.88 -0.05
N GLU A 177 -7.18 13.87 -0.89
CA GLU A 177 -6.23 14.41 -1.86
C GLU A 177 -4.98 14.98 -1.17
N LYS A 178 -5.18 15.84 -0.16
CA LYS A 178 -4.08 16.38 0.65
C LYS A 178 -3.28 15.30 1.38
N SER A 179 -3.94 14.27 1.90
CA SER A 179 -3.28 13.13 2.55
C SER A 179 -2.48 12.30 1.55
N ALA A 180 -2.98 12.11 0.34
CA ALA A 180 -2.26 11.41 -0.72
C ALA A 180 -0.99 12.18 -1.13
N GLU A 181 -1.06 13.51 -1.26
CA GLU A 181 0.09 14.37 -1.53
C GLU A 181 1.12 14.29 -0.39
N ALA A 182 0.69 14.38 0.87
CA ALA A 182 1.56 14.26 2.04
C ALA A 182 2.24 12.88 2.10
N THR A 183 1.52 11.81 1.74
CA THR A 183 2.06 10.45 1.69
C THR A 183 3.11 10.28 0.59
N GLN A 184 2.93 10.93 -0.56
CA GLN A 184 3.93 10.96 -1.63
C GLN A 184 5.18 11.71 -1.23
N GLN A 185 5.05 12.80 -0.46
CA GLN A 185 6.17 13.60 0.05
C GLN A 185 6.91 12.96 1.24
N GLY A 186 6.53 11.79 1.69
CA GLY A 186 7.25 11.03 2.72
C GLY A 186 7.08 11.54 4.15
N GLN A 187 6.07 12.36 4.43
CA GLN A 187 5.87 13.00 5.74
C GLN A 187 5.10 12.17 6.76
N GLU A 188 4.50 11.04 6.41
CA GLU A 188 3.89 10.13 7.38
C GLU A 188 4.77 8.89 7.62
N ARG A 189 5.61 8.98 8.65
CA ARG A 189 6.19 7.80 9.29
C ARG A 189 5.27 7.39 10.44
N ILE A 190 4.77 6.16 10.39
CA ILE A 190 4.14 5.50 11.54
C ILE A 190 5.22 4.99 12.47
#